data_1b91f9a54d7fad437dcc4b461f8520d9
#
_entry.id   1b91f9a54d7fad437dcc4b461f8520d9
#
_cell.length_a   1.000
_cell.length_b   1.000
_cell.length_c   1.000
_cell.angle_alpha   90.00
_cell.angle_beta   90.00
_cell.angle_gamma   90.00
#
_symmetry.space_group_name_H-M   'P 1'
#
loop_
_entity.id
_entity.type
_entity.pdbx_description
1 polymer ?
#
loop_
_entity_poly.entity_id
_entity_poly.type
_entity_poly.pdbx_seq_one_letter_code
_entity_poly.pdbx_strand_id
1 'polypeptide(L)'
;FLMISATFSSMVIRGYEDALAAVTVLTAYIPMLTDAGGNAGSQSTSTIIRGMAVGDIEPHDLPKILWREFRIAILCGGTLALCNFAKLIFLDGIKAPVAAVVCLTLVCTVILSQLIGGLLPVIAEKLKVDPAVMASPLITTIVDTTTLLVYFNIARVLLKI
;
A
#
# COMPACT_ATOMS: atom_id res chain seq x y z
N PHE A 1 4.08 18.10 -2.93
CA PHE A 1 3.50 16.74 -2.82
C PHE A 1 3.48 16.26 -1.36
N LEU A 2 4.60 16.25 -0.63
CA LEU A 2 4.66 15.75 0.76
C LEU A 2 3.67 16.44 1.71
N MET A 3 3.48 17.75 1.61
CA MET A 3 2.49 18.51 2.41
C MET A 3 1.05 18.09 2.07
N ILE A 4 0.78 17.85 0.80
CA ILE A 4 -0.53 17.37 0.34
C ILE A 4 -0.79 15.96 0.89
N SER A 5 0.19 15.06 0.78
CA SER A 5 0.12 13.71 1.37
C SER A 5 -0.19 13.77 2.86
N ALA A 6 0.59 14.54 3.61
CA ALA A 6 0.40 14.69 5.06
C ALA A 6 -0.99 15.23 5.41
N THR A 7 -1.54 16.15 4.61
CA THR A 7 -2.88 16.69 4.83
C THR A 7 -3.95 15.62 4.62
N PHE A 8 -3.89 14.87 3.51
CA PHE A 8 -4.84 13.78 3.26
C PHE A 8 -4.76 12.70 4.33
N SER A 9 -3.57 12.26 4.69
CA SER A 9 -3.36 11.28 5.76
C SER A 9 -3.93 11.76 7.10
N SER A 10 -3.71 13.03 7.46
CA SER A 10 -4.27 13.62 8.68
C SER A 10 -5.79 13.66 8.66
N MET A 11 -6.41 14.00 7.54
CA MET A 11 -7.86 14.02 7.39
C MET A 11 -8.47 12.63 7.57
N VAL A 12 -7.84 11.61 6.97
CA VAL A 12 -8.28 10.22 7.13
C VAL A 12 -8.17 9.80 8.60
N ILE A 13 -7.01 10.01 9.25
CA ILE A 13 -6.80 9.65 10.66
C ILE A 13 -7.85 10.32 11.56
N ARG A 14 -8.11 11.63 11.40
CA ARG A 14 -9.14 12.34 12.17
C ARG A 14 -10.54 11.79 11.95
N GLY A 15 -10.87 11.36 10.73
CA GLY A 15 -12.17 10.74 10.43
C GLY A 15 -12.41 9.40 11.14
N TYR A 16 -11.36 8.80 11.73
CA TYR A 16 -11.43 7.52 12.43
C TYR A 16 -10.93 7.59 13.89
N GLU A 17 -10.98 8.79 14.52
CA GLU A 17 -10.52 9.00 15.91
C GLU A 17 -11.23 8.07 16.90
N ASP A 18 -12.52 7.83 16.75
CA ASP A 18 -13.29 6.92 17.61
C ASP A 18 -12.79 5.48 17.51
N ALA A 19 -12.47 5.02 16.31
CA ALA A 19 -11.91 3.69 16.08
C ALA A 19 -10.50 3.54 16.69
N LEU A 20 -9.69 4.59 16.61
CA LEU A 20 -8.35 4.63 17.20
C LEU A 20 -8.42 4.70 18.74
N ALA A 21 -9.37 5.45 19.30
CA ALA A 21 -9.59 5.52 20.74
C ALA A 21 -10.03 4.15 21.30
N ALA A 22 -10.88 3.43 20.56
CA ALA A 22 -11.36 2.10 20.96
C ALA A 22 -10.21 1.05 21.00
N VAL A 23 -9.22 1.16 20.09
CA VAL A 23 -8.09 0.23 20.03
C VAL A 23 -6.79 0.98 19.76
N THR A 24 -6.26 1.61 20.80
CA THR A 24 -5.04 2.44 20.73
C THR A 24 -3.83 1.74 20.11
N VAL A 25 -3.76 0.42 20.25
CA VAL A 25 -2.68 -0.41 19.69
C VAL A 25 -2.62 -0.35 18.16
N LEU A 26 -3.74 -0.04 17.48
CA LEU A 26 -3.78 0.09 16.02
C LEU A 26 -2.87 1.22 15.51
N THR A 27 -2.74 2.31 16.28
CA THR A 27 -1.93 3.47 15.89
C THR A 27 -0.46 3.11 15.68
N ALA A 28 0.05 2.15 16.46
CA ALA A 28 1.46 1.74 16.41
C ALA A 28 1.84 1.07 15.08
N TYR A 29 0.87 0.53 14.33
CA TYR A 29 1.14 -0.19 13.08
C TYR A 29 0.94 0.65 11.83
N ILE A 30 0.42 1.88 11.96
CA ILE A 30 0.23 2.79 10.82
C ILE A 30 1.54 3.02 10.05
N PRO A 31 2.68 3.37 10.71
CA PRO A 31 3.93 3.61 9.98
C PRO A 31 4.42 2.37 9.21
N MET A 32 4.29 1.19 9.80
CA MET A 32 4.69 -0.05 9.14
C MET A 32 3.85 -0.33 7.88
N LEU A 33 2.55 -0.11 7.96
CA LEU A 33 1.63 -0.36 6.84
C LEU A 33 1.87 0.62 5.69
N THR A 34 2.01 1.92 5.98
CA THR A 34 2.28 2.95 4.98
C THR A 34 3.65 2.77 4.34
N ASP A 35 4.68 2.48 5.14
CA ASP A 35 6.03 2.23 4.62
C ASP A 35 6.08 0.98 3.72
N ALA A 36 5.47 -0.12 4.14
CA ALA A 36 5.39 -1.34 3.32
C ALA A 36 4.68 -1.07 1.98
N GLY A 37 3.60 -0.30 2.00
CA GLY A 37 2.88 0.11 0.79
C GLY A 37 3.71 1.01 -0.11
N GLY A 38 4.32 2.05 0.44
CA GLY A 38 5.18 2.98 -0.28
C GLY A 38 6.34 2.28 -0.97
N ASN A 39 7.00 1.35 -0.25
CA ASN A 39 8.10 0.55 -0.79
C ASN A 39 7.64 -0.38 -1.92
N ALA A 40 6.53 -1.10 -1.74
CA ALA A 40 5.99 -1.99 -2.76
C ALA A 40 5.62 -1.22 -4.05
N GLY A 41 4.92 -0.10 -3.92
CA GLY A 41 4.52 0.75 -5.05
C GLY A 41 5.71 1.34 -5.78
N SER A 42 6.70 1.86 -5.05
CA SER A 42 7.92 2.43 -5.64
C SER A 42 8.76 1.41 -6.37
N GLN A 43 8.85 0.17 -5.87
CA GLN A 43 9.57 -0.92 -6.55
C GLN A 43 8.87 -1.31 -7.85
N SER A 44 7.54 -1.48 -7.84
CA SER A 44 6.77 -1.76 -9.04
C SER A 44 6.98 -0.65 -10.09
N THR A 45 6.80 0.61 -9.70
CA THR A 45 7.00 1.77 -10.59
C THR A 45 8.39 1.80 -11.21
N SER A 46 9.44 1.65 -10.40
CA SER A 46 10.82 1.67 -10.89
C SER A 46 11.08 0.55 -11.90
N THR A 47 10.49 -0.63 -11.66
CA THR A 47 10.60 -1.78 -12.58
C THR A 47 9.90 -1.50 -13.91
N ILE A 48 8.71 -0.90 -13.89
CA ILE A 48 7.95 -0.58 -15.10
C ILE A 48 8.63 0.53 -15.88
N ILE A 49 9.07 1.61 -15.24
CA ILE A 49 9.81 2.71 -15.88
C ILE A 49 11.05 2.17 -16.59
N ARG A 50 11.81 1.32 -15.89
CA ARG A 50 13.00 0.70 -16.47
C ARG A 50 12.65 -0.18 -17.68
N GLY A 51 11.61 -0.99 -17.59
CA GLY A 51 11.16 -1.84 -18.71
C GLY A 51 10.71 -1.02 -19.91
N MET A 52 10.03 0.11 -19.71
CA MET A 52 9.67 1.01 -20.80
C MET A 52 10.90 1.69 -21.42
N ALA A 53 11.86 2.12 -20.59
CA ALA A 53 13.08 2.79 -21.07
C ALA A 53 13.97 1.89 -21.94
N VAL A 54 13.98 0.57 -21.68
CA VAL A 54 14.75 -0.41 -22.51
C VAL A 54 13.91 -1.01 -23.65
N GLY A 55 12.63 -0.66 -23.77
CA GLY A 55 11.75 -1.15 -24.82
C GLY A 55 11.15 -2.55 -24.60
N ASP A 56 11.28 -3.10 -23.39
CA ASP A 56 10.73 -4.42 -23.02
C ASP A 56 9.24 -4.34 -22.67
N ILE A 57 8.74 -3.15 -22.35
CA ILE A 57 7.37 -2.88 -21.92
C ILE A 57 6.79 -1.75 -22.79
N GLU A 58 5.63 -2.02 -23.40
CA GLU A 58 4.88 -1.01 -24.12
C GLU A 58 3.56 -0.67 -23.41
N PRO A 59 3.00 0.54 -23.62
CA PRO A 59 1.76 0.95 -22.98
C PRO A 59 0.54 0.07 -23.27
N HIS A 60 0.58 -0.74 -24.32
CA HIS A 60 -0.49 -1.69 -24.65
C HIS A 60 -0.41 -2.99 -23.81
N ASP A 61 0.72 -3.28 -23.16
CA ASP A 61 0.91 -4.46 -22.31
C ASP A 61 0.31 -4.31 -20.91
N LEU A 62 -0.38 -3.20 -20.63
CA LEU A 62 -0.95 -2.90 -19.30
C LEU A 62 -1.67 -4.08 -18.63
N PRO A 63 -2.54 -4.86 -19.31
CA PRO A 63 -3.20 -6.00 -18.66
C PRO A 63 -2.21 -7.08 -18.19
N LYS A 64 -1.16 -7.33 -18.99
CA LYS A 64 -0.10 -8.30 -18.63
C LYS A 64 0.72 -7.79 -17.45
N ILE A 65 1.04 -6.49 -17.42
CA ILE A 65 1.75 -5.82 -16.34
C ILE A 65 0.95 -5.98 -15.05
N LEU A 66 -0.31 -5.56 -15.03
CA LEU A 66 -1.16 -5.63 -13.84
C LEU A 66 -1.32 -7.06 -13.34
N TRP A 67 -1.46 -8.03 -14.23
CA TRP A 67 -1.53 -9.44 -13.82
C TRP A 67 -0.22 -9.95 -13.22
N ARG A 68 0.93 -9.52 -13.75
CA ARG A 68 2.24 -9.84 -13.18
C ARG A 68 2.40 -9.22 -11.80
N GLU A 69 2.13 -7.92 -11.66
CA GLU A 69 2.22 -7.20 -10.40
C GLU A 69 1.28 -7.78 -9.33
N PHE A 70 0.06 -8.15 -9.71
CA PHE A 70 -0.90 -8.80 -8.81
C PHE A 70 -0.35 -10.13 -8.23
N ARG A 71 0.25 -10.98 -9.08
CA ARG A 71 0.84 -12.25 -8.61
C ARG A 71 2.02 -12.02 -7.67
N ILE A 72 2.89 -11.05 -8.01
CA ILE A 72 4.02 -10.68 -7.16
C ILE A 72 3.49 -10.14 -5.82
N ALA A 73 2.49 -9.28 -5.85
CA ALA A 73 1.88 -8.70 -4.66
C ALA A 73 1.29 -9.75 -3.71
N ILE A 74 0.60 -10.77 -4.25
CA ILE A 74 0.08 -11.89 -3.43
C ILE A 74 1.21 -12.65 -2.74
N LEU A 75 2.28 -12.97 -3.47
CA LEU A 75 3.42 -13.70 -2.90
C LEU A 75 4.15 -12.87 -1.84
N CYS A 76 4.49 -11.63 -2.16
CA CYS A 76 5.18 -10.73 -1.23
C CYS A 76 4.30 -10.37 -0.03
N GLY A 77 3.08 -9.91 -0.28
CA GLY A 77 2.13 -9.53 0.76
C GLY A 77 1.75 -10.70 1.67
N GLY A 78 1.53 -11.87 1.09
CA GLY A 78 1.25 -13.10 1.84
C GLY A 78 2.42 -13.52 2.74
N THR A 79 3.63 -13.51 2.20
CA THR A 79 4.84 -13.84 2.98
C THR A 79 5.06 -12.84 4.11
N LEU A 80 4.96 -11.54 3.82
CA LEU A 80 5.10 -10.48 4.82
C LEU A 80 4.02 -10.60 5.90
N ALA A 81 2.77 -10.84 5.52
CA ALA A 81 1.67 -11.00 6.47
C ALA A 81 1.86 -12.22 7.37
N LEU A 82 2.32 -13.35 6.82
CA LEU A 82 2.58 -14.57 7.61
C LEU A 82 3.69 -14.33 8.64
N CYS A 83 4.81 -13.76 8.22
CA CYS A 83 5.92 -13.44 9.13
C CYS A 83 5.49 -12.41 10.18
N ASN A 84 4.76 -11.37 9.76
CA ASN A 84 4.30 -10.33 10.68
C ASN A 84 3.25 -10.86 11.66
N PHE A 85 2.35 -11.75 11.23
CA PHE A 85 1.37 -12.38 12.12
C PHE A 85 2.07 -13.18 13.23
N ALA A 86 3.08 -13.98 12.86
CA ALA A 86 3.88 -14.71 13.83
C ALA A 86 4.58 -13.74 14.82
N LYS A 87 5.19 -12.67 14.30
CA LYS A 87 5.80 -11.62 15.14
C LYS A 87 4.79 -10.99 16.09
N LEU A 88 3.63 -10.58 15.63
CA LEU A 88 2.61 -9.91 16.42
C LEU A 88 2.09 -10.79 17.57
N ILE A 89 1.90 -12.08 17.30
CA ILE A 89 1.41 -13.03 18.34
C ILE A 89 2.51 -13.40 19.32
N PHE A 90 3.70 -13.80 18.82
CA PHE A 90 4.73 -14.41 19.68
C PHE A 90 5.68 -13.39 20.31
N LEU A 91 5.96 -12.27 19.64
CA LEU A 91 6.90 -11.26 20.16
C LEU A 91 6.16 -10.07 20.78
N ASP A 92 5.12 -9.56 20.14
CA ASP A 92 4.41 -8.37 20.61
C ASP A 92 3.23 -8.71 21.56
N GLY A 93 2.82 -10.00 21.66
CA GLY A 93 1.73 -10.44 22.52
C GLY A 93 0.36 -9.88 22.15
N ILE A 94 0.17 -9.51 20.89
CA ILE A 94 -1.06 -8.88 20.38
C ILE A 94 -2.17 -9.92 20.24
N LYS A 95 -3.41 -9.53 20.57
CA LYS A 95 -4.58 -10.39 20.41
C LYS A 95 -4.81 -10.74 18.94
N ALA A 96 -5.13 -12.00 18.66
CA ALA A 96 -5.31 -12.52 17.31
C ALA A 96 -6.25 -11.69 16.40
N PRO A 97 -7.39 -11.13 16.86
CA PRO A 97 -8.23 -10.28 16.01
C PRO A 97 -7.51 -9.01 15.54
N VAL A 98 -6.72 -8.37 16.40
CA VAL A 98 -5.95 -7.17 16.04
C VAL A 98 -4.81 -7.53 15.08
N ALA A 99 -4.10 -8.62 15.35
CA ALA A 99 -3.07 -9.14 14.44
C ALA A 99 -3.65 -9.47 13.06
N ALA A 100 -4.84 -10.05 13.00
CA ALA A 100 -5.53 -10.33 11.73
C ALA A 100 -5.87 -9.06 10.95
N VAL A 101 -6.35 -8.00 11.62
CA VAL A 101 -6.59 -6.68 11.00
C VAL A 101 -5.33 -6.14 10.36
N VAL A 102 -4.23 -6.11 11.12
CA VAL A 102 -2.94 -5.58 10.65
C VAL A 102 -2.42 -6.39 9.45
N CYS A 103 -2.44 -7.72 9.54
CA CYS A 103 -1.92 -8.59 8.48
C CYS A 103 -2.79 -8.59 7.22
N LEU A 104 -4.12 -8.57 7.37
CA LEU A 104 -5.02 -8.46 6.22
C LEU A 104 -4.85 -7.11 5.52
N THR A 105 -4.73 -6.03 6.29
CA THR A 105 -4.42 -4.70 5.74
C THR A 105 -3.09 -4.71 5.00
N LEU A 106 -2.06 -5.34 5.56
CA LEU A 106 -0.74 -5.43 4.92
C LEU A 106 -0.81 -6.09 3.54
N VAL A 107 -1.54 -7.21 3.42
CA VAL A 107 -1.76 -7.87 2.12
C VAL A 107 -2.50 -6.96 1.15
N CYS A 108 -3.61 -6.36 1.57
CA CYS A 108 -4.38 -5.45 0.73
C CYS A 108 -3.56 -4.24 0.29
N THR A 109 -2.79 -3.65 1.21
CA THR A 109 -1.90 -2.52 0.93
C THR A 109 -0.86 -2.87 -0.12
N VAL A 110 -0.16 -4.00 0.03
CA VAL A 110 0.87 -4.43 -0.93
C VAL A 110 0.26 -4.68 -2.31
N ILE A 111 -0.93 -5.30 -2.38
CA ILE A 111 -1.63 -5.54 -3.65
C ILE A 111 -1.99 -4.22 -4.33
N LEU A 112 -2.66 -3.31 -3.61
CA LEU A 112 -3.07 -2.02 -4.16
C LEU A 112 -1.87 -1.18 -4.59
N SER A 113 -0.82 -1.16 -3.77
CA SER A 113 0.39 -0.38 -4.04
C SER A 113 1.13 -0.86 -5.26
N GLN A 114 1.28 -2.17 -5.45
CA GLN A 114 1.92 -2.72 -6.65
C GLN A 114 1.10 -2.47 -7.91
N LEU A 115 -0.22 -2.61 -7.83
CA LEU A 115 -1.09 -2.29 -8.96
C LEU A 115 -1.04 -0.81 -9.33
N ILE A 116 -1.09 0.08 -8.35
CA ILE A 116 -0.96 1.53 -8.56
C ILE A 116 0.41 1.85 -9.14
N GLY A 117 1.47 1.27 -8.57
CA GLY A 117 2.85 1.44 -9.03
C GLY A 117 3.09 0.97 -10.46
N GLY A 118 2.43 -0.12 -10.86
CA GLY A 118 2.47 -0.62 -12.24
C GLY A 118 1.64 0.21 -13.23
N LEU A 119 0.55 0.82 -12.75
CA LEU A 119 -0.39 1.58 -13.57
C LEU A 119 0.10 3.00 -13.87
N LEU A 120 0.60 3.71 -12.86
CA LEU A 120 0.92 5.14 -12.96
C LEU A 120 1.96 5.48 -14.04
N PRO A 121 3.08 4.75 -14.20
CA PRO A 121 4.05 5.04 -15.26
C PRO A 121 3.46 4.89 -16.67
N VAL A 122 2.61 3.88 -16.86
CA VAL A 122 1.96 3.64 -18.15
C VAL A 122 0.96 4.75 -18.50
N ILE A 123 0.25 5.27 -17.49
CA ILE A 123 -0.62 6.44 -17.67
C ILE A 123 0.20 7.67 -18.00
N ALA A 124 1.32 7.92 -17.29
CA ALA A 124 2.20 9.04 -17.54
C ALA A 124 2.72 9.05 -18.98
N GLU A 125 3.20 7.91 -19.47
CA GLU A 125 3.66 7.73 -20.84
C GLU A 125 2.55 8.06 -21.86
N LYS A 126 1.34 7.56 -21.65
CA LYS A 126 0.19 7.87 -22.52
C LYS A 126 -0.18 9.35 -22.50
N LEU A 127 0.03 10.04 -21.40
CA LEU A 127 -0.22 11.48 -21.26
C LEU A 127 0.98 12.33 -21.73
N LYS A 128 2.07 11.70 -22.22
CA LYS A 128 3.33 12.36 -22.60
C LYS A 128 3.94 13.17 -21.46
N VAL A 129 3.76 12.70 -20.23
CA VAL A 129 4.41 13.21 -19.02
C VAL A 129 5.55 12.27 -18.67
N ASP A 130 6.68 12.81 -18.21
CA ASP A 130 7.82 11.99 -17.80
C ASP A 130 7.40 11.04 -16.66
N PRO A 131 7.41 9.72 -16.86
CA PRO A 131 7.06 8.75 -15.82
C PRO A 131 7.90 8.88 -14.55
N ALA A 132 9.14 9.34 -14.66
CA ALA A 132 10.04 9.52 -13.52
C ALA A 132 9.56 10.61 -12.56
N VAL A 133 8.88 11.64 -13.05
CA VAL A 133 8.29 12.70 -12.21
C VAL A 133 7.15 12.18 -11.33
N MET A 134 6.46 11.15 -11.79
CA MET A 134 5.36 10.52 -11.05
C MET A 134 5.83 9.44 -10.07
N ALA A 135 7.11 9.05 -10.13
CA ALA A 135 7.58 7.81 -9.53
C ALA A 135 7.52 7.76 -8.00
N SER A 136 7.95 8.74 -7.25
CA SER A 136 8.04 8.56 -5.80
C SER A 136 7.01 9.37 -5.00
N PRO A 137 6.93 10.70 -5.10
CA PRO A 137 6.06 11.46 -4.21
C PRO A 137 4.57 11.28 -4.47
N LEU A 138 4.18 10.99 -5.72
CA LEU A 138 2.78 10.78 -6.07
C LEU A 138 2.31 9.42 -5.59
N ILE A 139 3.15 8.39 -5.76
CA ILE A 139 2.83 7.03 -5.31
C ILE A 139 2.65 6.99 -3.80
N THR A 140 3.61 7.51 -3.03
CA THR A 140 3.51 7.52 -1.56
C THR A 140 2.24 8.24 -1.11
N THR A 141 1.91 9.39 -1.72
CA THR A 141 0.68 10.13 -1.39
C THR A 141 -0.58 9.29 -1.58
N ILE A 142 -0.71 8.64 -2.74
CA ILE A 142 -1.88 7.81 -3.06
C ILE A 142 -1.92 6.57 -2.18
N VAL A 143 -0.77 5.91 -2.03
CA VAL A 143 -0.65 4.66 -1.27
C VAL A 143 -0.91 4.89 0.21
N ASP A 144 -0.33 5.91 0.82
CA ASP A 144 -0.51 6.21 2.24
C ASP A 144 -1.99 6.45 2.56
N THR A 145 -2.64 7.31 1.78
CA THR A 145 -4.06 7.61 1.96
C THR A 145 -4.93 6.37 1.78
N THR A 146 -4.67 5.59 0.73
CA THR A 146 -5.41 4.35 0.44
C THR A 146 -5.20 3.30 1.53
N THR A 147 -3.95 3.14 2.00
CA THR A 147 -3.60 2.23 3.09
C THR A 147 -4.38 2.55 4.37
N LEU A 148 -4.43 3.81 4.76
CA LEU A 148 -5.17 4.24 5.96
C LEU A 148 -6.67 3.98 5.82
N LEU A 149 -7.26 4.29 4.67
CA LEU A 149 -8.67 4.00 4.39
C LEU A 149 -8.96 2.50 4.49
N VAL A 150 -8.15 1.67 3.88
CA VAL A 150 -8.29 0.21 3.94
C VAL A 150 -8.13 -0.28 5.38
N TYR A 151 -7.11 0.19 6.08
CA TYR A 151 -6.83 -0.18 7.46
C TYR A 151 -8.01 0.06 8.40
N PHE A 152 -8.52 1.28 8.41
CA PHE A 152 -9.61 1.63 9.29
C PHE A 152 -10.92 0.95 8.91
N ASN A 153 -11.19 0.75 7.63
CA ASN A 153 -12.38 -0.01 7.21
C ASN A 153 -12.30 -1.48 7.65
N ILE A 154 -11.15 -2.13 7.47
CA ILE A 154 -10.94 -3.50 7.95
C ILE A 154 -11.07 -3.57 9.48
N ALA A 155 -10.48 -2.62 10.19
CA ALA A 155 -10.57 -2.55 11.65
C ALA A 155 -12.03 -2.43 12.11
N ARG A 156 -12.81 -1.51 11.51
CA ARG A 156 -14.22 -1.35 11.83
C ARG A 156 -15.03 -2.63 11.61
N VAL A 157 -14.82 -3.30 10.49
CA VAL A 157 -15.56 -4.52 10.16
C VAL A 157 -15.20 -5.68 11.07
N LEU A 158 -13.90 -5.92 11.29
CA LEU A 158 -13.42 -7.10 12.04
C LEU A 158 -13.51 -6.91 13.56
N LEU A 159 -13.27 -5.72 14.06
CA LEU A 159 -13.30 -5.43 15.49
C LEU A 159 -14.66 -4.88 15.96
N LYS A 160 -15.57 -4.60 15.02
CA LYS A 160 -16.93 -4.06 15.28
C LYS A 160 -16.89 -2.76 16.10
N ILE A 161 -15.98 -1.85 15.75
CA ILE A 161 -15.77 -0.54 16.39
C ILE A 161 -16.23 0.60 15.48
#